data_66e668b654935218e65050491195bf1d
#
_entry.id   66e668b654935218e65050491195bf1d
#
_cell.length_a   1.000
_cell.length_b   1.000
_cell.length_c   1.000
_cell.angle_alpha   90.00
_cell.angle_beta   90.00
_cell.angle_gamma   90.00
#
_symmetry.space_group_name_H-M   'P 1'
#
loop_
_entity.id
_entity.type
_entity.pdbx_description
1 polymer ?
#
loop_
_entity_poly.entity_id
_entity_poly.type
_entity_poly.pdbx_seq_one_letter_code
_entity_poly.pdbx_strand_id
1 'polypeptide(L)'
;MKKLHLLTIIIFCLLISCSRSDKIVASIDGEPIYFEDIFSVIDESDFNKRSNEEKKTFIRKYAANKILSSIPQQELDEFGFSYEGANNRLRNKLIIKNIEKHIFNQLVISDSTLDFIVNAVNMDIYVKAVTVNHRFSFGKTNPRTKKEALKKAEVIYNRLLSNELTYEEALSIYSESSVSKIKGNEMGQLYYGLMPKKFNDAIWTSTMGYLHEPLETPIGYHIIIVDHKLPKLGTDRREVDREKMVKDLKKGKYGYQEENFIQFVENLYEKYDVSLNQDELYNAWDSLKTIDGINTMSGVSIDRLAEVETSNILAKINGSDITLGWIINETENYSFYNNISVNKGFSFYKLISDVIARYLMSEWYKDNKKIFPDLEKTIKYKSIHKINTLYFDKMQKLNPDLTKEIIMNRFMLEKGVVINSELFAEDF
;
A
#
# COMPACT_ATOMS: atom_id res chain seq x y z
N MET A 1 5.42 -44.46 -60.41
CA MET A 1 4.59 -44.20 -59.17
C MET A 1 5.36 -43.61 -57.98
N LYS A 2 6.71 -43.69 -57.92
CA LYS A 2 7.48 -43.09 -56.77
C LYS A 2 7.70 -41.58 -56.81
N LYS A 3 7.51 -40.93 -57.97
CA LYS A 3 7.68 -39.46 -58.08
C LYS A 3 6.42 -38.63 -57.74
N LEU A 4 5.22 -39.29 -57.73
CA LEU A 4 3.99 -38.58 -57.44
C LEU A 4 3.73 -38.47 -55.93
N HIS A 5 4.29 -39.39 -55.10
CA HIS A 5 4.15 -39.31 -53.64
C HIS A 5 5.11 -38.27 -53.01
N LEU A 6 6.20 -37.93 -53.65
CA LEU A 6 7.12 -36.91 -53.14
C LEU A 6 6.58 -35.50 -53.33
N LEU A 7 5.83 -35.26 -54.42
CA LEU A 7 5.19 -33.96 -54.65
C LEU A 7 3.99 -33.69 -53.74
N THR A 8 3.26 -34.76 -53.32
CA THR A 8 2.13 -34.62 -52.40
C THR A 8 2.59 -34.34 -50.95
N ILE A 9 3.75 -34.87 -50.55
CA ILE A 9 4.33 -34.62 -49.24
C ILE A 9 4.88 -33.19 -49.16
N ILE A 10 5.46 -32.66 -50.22
CA ILE A 10 5.99 -31.29 -50.27
C ILE A 10 4.82 -30.26 -50.27
N ILE A 11 3.69 -30.56 -50.91
CA ILE A 11 2.50 -29.70 -50.89
C ILE A 11 1.78 -29.79 -49.53
N PHE A 12 1.87 -30.91 -48.80
CA PHE A 12 1.29 -31.01 -47.46
C PHE A 12 2.13 -30.30 -46.37
N CYS A 13 3.44 -30.14 -46.60
CA CYS A 13 4.29 -29.34 -45.72
C CYS A 13 4.14 -27.80 -45.94
N LEU A 14 3.51 -27.34 -47.03
CA LEU A 14 3.24 -25.93 -47.33
C LEU A 14 1.86 -25.47 -46.83
N LEU A 15 1.06 -26.35 -46.24
CA LEU A 15 -0.20 -26.03 -45.58
C LEU A 15 -0.10 -26.03 -44.05
N ILE A 16 1.11 -25.81 -43.49
CA ILE A 16 1.19 -25.38 -42.11
C ILE A 16 0.63 -23.96 -42.12
N SER A 17 -0.63 -23.87 -41.80
CA SER A 17 -1.30 -22.61 -41.48
C SER A 17 -0.43 -21.88 -40.45
N CYS A 18 0.35 -20.90 -40.89
CA CYS A 18 0.96 -19.96 -39.98
C CYS A 18 -0.17 -19.44 -39.10
N SER A 19 -0.15 -19.75 -37.83
CA SER A 19 -1.13 -19.23 -36.90
C SER A 19 -1.03 -17.67 -36.97
N ARG A 20 -2.12 -16.96 -36.68
CA ARG A 20 -2.09 -15.50 -36.67
C ARG A 20 -1.01 -14.97 -35.70
N SER A 21 -0.70 -15.74 -34.65
CA SER A 21 0.33 -15.44 -33.68
C SER A 21 1.74 -15.30 -34.26
N ASP A 22 2.05 -16.04 -35.34
CA ASP A 22 3.37 -16.09 -35.97
C ASP A 22 3.57 -14.98 -37.01
N LYS A 23 2.57 -14.12 -37.25
CA LYS A 23 2.70 -13.00 -38.19
C LYS A 23 3.42 -11.82 -37.56
N ILE A 24 4.36 -11.24 -38.30
CA ILE A 24 5.09 -10.05 -37.91
C ILE A 24 4.16 -8.83 -38.00
N VAL A 25 3.97 -8.14 -36.88
CA VAL A 25 3.14 -6.92 -36.77
C VAL A 25 3.94 -5.64 -36.88
N ALA A 26 5.21 -5.69 -36.49
CA ALA A 26 6.16 -4.59 -36.59
C ALA A 26 7.60 -5.13 -36.51
N SER A 27 8.60 -4.26 -36.75
CA SER A 27 9.99 -4.55 -36.44
C SER A 27 10.66 -3.34 -35.77
N ILE A 28 11.73 -3.58 -35.03
CA ILE A 28 12.60 -2.57 -34.42
C ILE A 28 14.01 -2.86 -34.94
N ASP A 29 14.59 -1.97 -35.71
CA ASP A 29 15.92 -2.15 -36.32
C ASP A 29 16.05 -3.49 -37.10
N GLY A 30 14.97 -3.93 -37.74
CA GLY A 30 14.88 -5.20 -38.45
C GLY A 30 14.47 -6.40 -37.60
N GLU A 31 14.55 -6.34 -36.27
CA GLU A 31 14.13 -7.39 -35.36
C GLU A 31 12.58 -7.47 -35.28
N PRO A 32 11.97 -8.63 -35.53
CA PRO A 32 10.52 -8.75 -35.63
C PRO A 32 9.81 -8.65 -34.28
N ILE A 33 8.61 -8.10 -34.31
CA ILE A 33 7.57 -8.18 -33.28
C ILE A 33 6.41 -8.99 -33.84
N TYR A 34 6.03 -10.04 -33.17
CA TYR A 34 4.96 -10.95 -33.59
C TYR A 34 3.64 -10.63 -32.86
N PHE A 35 2.52 -11.15 -33.38
CA PHE A 35 1.26 -11.08 -32.65
C PHE A 35 1.31 -11.78 -31.29
N GLU A 36 2.12 -12.84 -31.16
CA GLU A 36 2.36 -13.51 -29.89
C GLU A 36 2.90 -12.56 -28.82
N ASP A 37 3.83 -11.69 -29.19
CA ASP A 37 4.38 -10.66 -28.30
C ASP A 37 3.26 -9.72 -27.82
N ILE A 38 2.39 -9.30 -28.75
CA ILE A 38 1.25 -8.44 -28.43
C ILE A 38 0.24 -9.17 -27.50
N PHE A 39 -0.06 -10.42 -27.81
CA PHE A 39 -1.02 -11.21 -27.00
C PHE A 39 -0.46 -11.64 -25.65
N SER A 40 0.86 -11.57 -25.47
CA SER A 40 1.49 -11.75 -24.15
C SER A 40 1.10 -10.66 -23.14
N VAL A 41 0.60 -9.51 -23.62
CA VAL A 41 0.29 -8.31 -22.82
C VAL A 41 -1.18 -7.89 -22.88
N ILE A 42 -1.93 -8.29 -23.93
CA ILE A 42 -3.36 -8.02 -24.07
C ILE A 42 -4.06 -9.28 -24.57
N ASP A 43 -5.33 -9.48 -24.20
CA ASP A 43 -6.11 -10.59 -24.74
C ASP A 43 -6.41 -10.37 -26.22
N GLU A 44 -6.31 -11.45 -27.01
CA GLU A 44 -6.56 -11.38 -28.45
C GLU A 44 -7.95 -10.84 -28.77
N SER A 45 -8.96 -11.26 -28.01
CA SER A 45 -10.33 -10.77 -28.16
C SER A 45 -10.42 -9.27 -27.93
N ASP A 46 -9.71 -8.73 -26.94
CA ASP A 46 -9.72 -7.30 -26.62
C ASP A 46 -8.89 -6.48 -27.59
N PHE A 47 -7.83 -7.06 -28.15
CA PHE A 47 -7.07 -6.46 -29.24
C PHE A 47 -7.93 -6.39 -30.51
N ASN A 48 -8.63 -7.46 -30.84
CA ASN A 48 -9.45 -7.55 -32.07
C ASN A 48 -10.66 -6.61 -32.09
N LYS A 49 -11.24 -6.28 -30.92
CA LYS A 49 -12.34 -5.29 -30.80
C LYS A 49 -11.93 -3.86 -31.15
N ARG A 50 -10.62 -3.57 -31.21
CA ARG A 50 -10.12 -2.22 -31.50
C ARG A 50 -10.20 -1.91 -32.98
N SER A 51 -10.38 -0.64 -33.32
CA SER A 51 -10.20 -0.13 -34.68
C SER A 51 -8.75 -0.35 -35.16
N ASN A 52 -8.56 -0.33 -36.48
CA ASN A 52 -7.22 -0.51 -37.05
C ASN A 52 -6.24 0.58 -36.57
N GLU A 53 -6.67 1.83 -36.42
CA GLU A 53 -5.83 2.90 -35.87
C GLU A 53 -5.50 2.71 -34.39
N GLU A 54 -6.42 2.20 -33.58
CA GLU A 54 -6.14 1.86 -32.18
C GLU A 54 -5.18 0.68 -32.06
N LYS A 55 -5.25 -0.32 -32.97
CA LYS A 55 -4.29 -1.42 -33.05
C LYS A 55 -2.91 -0.93 -33.39
N LYS A 56 -2.75 -0.09 -34.43
CA LYS A 56 -1.48 0.55 -34.83
C LYS A 56 -0.90 1.37 -33.67
N THR A 57 -1.74 2.17 -33.01
CA THR A 57 -1.33 2.99 -31.85
C THR A 57 -0.84 2.11 -30.70
N PHE A 58 -1.51 1.00 -30.44
CA PHE A 58 -1.09 0.06 -29.40
C PHE A 58 0.27 -0.58 -29.73
N ILE A 59 0.45 -1.02 -30.97
CA ILE A 59 1.73 -1.61 -31.44
C ILE A 59 2.87 -0.59 -31.37
N ARG A 60 2.64 0.68 -31.72
CA ARG A 60 3.61 1.78 -31.54
C ARG A 60 4.03 1.91 -30.08
N LYS A 61 3.05 1.94 -29.16
CA LYS A 61 3.35 2.04 -27.72
C LYS A 61 4.08 0.81 -27.21
N TYR A 62 3.73 -0.38 -27.70
CA TYR A 62 4.45 -1.61 -27.36
C TYR A 62 5.90 -1.54 -27.81
N ALA A 63 6.16 -1.17 -29.07
CA ALA A 63 7.52 -1.03 -29.62
C ALA A 63 8.31 0.04 -28.84
N ALA A 64 7.73 1.21 -28.59
CA ALA A 64 8.36 2.25 -27.78
C ALA A 64 8.72 1.76 -26.37
N ASN A 65 7.84 1.01 -25.71
CA ASN A 65 8.10 0.46 -24.38
C ASN A 65 9.26 -0.57 -24.41
N LYS A 66 9.28 -1.43 -25.43
CA LYS A 66 10.36 -2.41 -25.64
C LYS A 66 11.71 -1.71 -25.85
N ILE A 67 11.74 -0.65 -26.66
CA ILE A 67 12.94 0.18 -26.86
C ILE A 67 13.37 0.84 -25.54
N LEU A 68 12.46 1.52 -24.84
CA LEU A 68 12.78 2.20 -23.58
C LEU A 68 13.32 1.24 -22.52
N SER A 69 12.86 -0.01 -22.51
CA SER A 69 13.37 -1.04 -21.59
C SER A 69 14.77 -1.55 -21.94
N SER A 70 15.25 -1.33 -23.19
CA SER A 70 16.56 -1.74 -23.66
C SER A 70 17.60 -0.61 -23.65
N ILE A 71 17.18 0.64 -23.47
CA ILE A 71 18.10 1.78 -23.35
C ILE A 71 18.85 1.68 -22.02
N PRO A 72 20.19 1.78 -22.02
CA PRO A 72 20.97 1.85 -20.80
C PRO A 72 20.46 2.97 -19.87
N GLN A 73 20.35 2.69 -18.56
CA GLN A 73 19.81 3.67 -17.59
C GLN A 73 20.63 4.98 -17.63
N GLN A 74 21.94 4.91 -17.83
CA GLN A 74 22.80 6.09 -17.92
C GLN A 74 22.37 7.07 -19.03
N GLU A 75 21.91 6.55 -20.19
CA GLU A 75 21.38 7.41 -21.28
C GLU A 75 20.04 8.04 -20.88
N LEU A 76 19.19 7.30 -20.15
CA LEU A 76 17.91 7.82 -19.66
C LEU A 76 18.09 8.86 -18.55
N ASP A 77 19.15 8.74 -17.75
CA ASP A 77 19.48 9.69 -16.68
C ASP A 77 19.79 11.09 -17.22
N GLU A 78 20.36 11.20 -18.42
CA GLU A 78 20.58 12.48 -19.11
C GLU A 78 19.28 13.26 -19.29
N PHE A 79 18.16 12.55 -19.44
CA PHE A 79 16.81 13.12 -19.54
C PHE A 79 16.11 13.18 -18.18
N GLY A 80 16.77 12.77 -17.08
CA GLY A 80 16.18 12.65 -15.76
C GLY A 80 15.01 11.68 -15.71
N PHE A 81 15.12 10.54 -16.40
CA PHE A 81 14.11 9.49 -16.48
C PHE A 81 14.67 8.13 -16.06
N SER A 82 14.01 7.45 -15.15
CA SER A 82 14.31 6.07 -14.78
C SER A 82 13.20 5.14 -15.25
N TYR A 83 13.51 4.29 -16.23
CA TYR A 83 12.60 3.26 -16.71
C TYR A 83 12.30 2.24 -15.62
N GLU A 84 13.35 1.72 -14.99
CA GLU A 84 13.22 0.71 -13.93
C GLU A 84 12.45 1.26 -12.73
N GLY A 85 12.80 2.45 -12.25
CA GLY A 85 12.08 3.10 -11.15
C GLY A 85 10.60 3.35 -11.46
N ALA A 86 10.28 3.80 -12.70
CA ALA A 86 8.91 3.99 -13.13
C ALA A 86 8.13 2.65 -13.21
N ASN A 87 8.79 1.61 -13.70
CA ASN A 87 8.21 0.26 -13.81
C ASN A 87 7.98 -0.36 -12.42
N ASN A 88 8.95 -0.28 -11.52
CA ASN A 88 8.87 -0.80 -10.16
C ASN A 88 7.74 -0.12 -9.38
N ARG A 89 7.65 1.21 -9.45
CA ARG A 89 6.55 1.96 -8.81
C ARG A 89 5.17 1.54 -9.30
N LEU A 90 5.01 1.35 -10.61
CA LEU A 90 3.75 0.89 -11.18
C LEU A 90 3.43 -0.55 -10.77
N ARG A 91 4.44 -1.44 -10.90
CA ARG A 91 4.33 -2.86 -10.52
C ARG A 91 3.91 -3.01 -9.06
N ASN A 92 4.64 -2.40 -8.15
CA ASN A 92 4.39 -2.50 -6.72
C ASN A 92 3.02 -1.92 -6.34
N LYS A 93 2.64 -0.78 -6.94
CA LYS A 93 1.30 -0.21 -6.76
C LYS A 93 0.19 -1.21 -7.15
N LEU A 94 0.35 -1.92 -8.26
CA LEU A 94 -0.65 -2.89 -8.74
C LEU A 94 -0.67 -4.14 -7.87
N ILE A 95 0.51 -4.65 -7.48
CA ILE A 95 0.64 -5.81 -6.60
C ILE A 95 -0.07 -5.52 -5.26
N ILE A 96 0.31 -4.44 -4.58
CA ILE A 96 -0.25 -4.07 -3.28
C ILE A 96 -1.76 -3.90 -3.37
N LYS A 97 -2.25 -3.15 -4.36
CA LYS A 97 -3.69 -2.95 -4.57
C LYS A 97 -4.45 -4.27 -4.77
N ASN A 98 -3.86 -5.25 -5.46
CA ASN A 98 -4.52 -6.54 -5.68
C ASN A 98 -4.46 -7.43 -4.43
N ILE A 99 -3.38 -7.36 -3.65
CA ILE A 99 -3.29 -8.04 -2.35
C ILE A 99 -4.34 -7.45 -1.39
N GLU A 100 -4.41 -6.13 -1.24
CA GLU A 100 -5.43 -5.47 -0.42
C GLU A 100 -6.85 -5.91 -0.84
N LYS A 101 -7.15 -5.89 -2.13
CA LYS A 101 -8.44 -6.36 -2.66
C LYS A 101 -8.69 -7.83 -2.34
N HIS A 102 -7.67 -8.68 -2.43
CA HIS A 102 -7.78 -10.10 -2.09
C HIS A 102 -8.11 -10.29 -0.61
N ILE A 103 -7.39 -9.62 0.28
CA ILE A 103 -7.63 -9.67 1.73
C ILE A 103 -9.06 -9.20 2.05
N PHE A 104 -9.49 -8.10 1.45
CA PHE A 104 -10.82 -7.53 1.70
C PHE A 104 -11.95 -8.39 1.15
N ASN A 105 -11.72 -9.09 0.03
CA ASN A 105 -12.71 -10.02 -0.50
C ASN A 105 -12.87 -11.28 0.37
N GLN A 106 -11.85 -11.65 1.14
CA GLN A 106 -11.89 -12.78 2.06
C GLN A 106 -12.59 -12.44 3.39
N LEU A 107 -12.91 -11.16 3.63
CA LEU A 107 -13.58 -10.73 4.85
C LEU A 107 -14.97 -11.37 4.95
N VAL A 108 -15.11 -12.29 5.90
CA VAL A 108 -16.37 -12.93 6.25
C VAL A 108 -16.99 -12.18 7.44
N ILE A 109 -18.17 -11.64 7.26
CA ILE A 109 -18.96 -11.02 8.34
C ILE A 109 -19.96 -12.06 8.81
N SER A 110 -19.75 -12.60 10.02
CA SER A 110 -20.68 -13.56 10.63
C SER A 110 -21.97 -12.86 11.10
N ASP A 111 -23.05 -13.62 11.23
CA ASP A 111 -24.30 -13.10 11.78
C ASP A 111 -24.11 -12.57 13.21
N SER A 112 -23.30 -13.24 14.04
CA SER A 112 -22.98 -12.78 15.39
C SER A 112 -22.22 -11.45 15.39
N THR A 113 -21.28 -11.25 14.45
CA THR A 113 -20.61 -9.96 14.25
C THR A 113 -21.60 -8.88 13.86
N LEU A 114 -22.53 -9.20 12.96
CA LEU A 114 -23.54 -8.26 12.50
C LEU A 114 -24.52 -7.89 13.62
N ASP A 115 -24.96 -8.86 14.43
CA ASP A 115 -25.81 -8.64 15.61
C ASP A 115 -25.11 -7.75 16.64
N PHE A 116 -23.83 -8.01 16.90
CA PHE A 116 -23.02 -7.17 17.77
C PHE A 116 -22.99 -5.72 17.28
N ILE A 117 -22.72 -5.49 15.99
CA ILE A 117 -22.65 -4.13 15.41
C ILE A 117 -24.00 -3.44 15.46
N VAL A 118 -25.11 -4.14 15.14
CA VAL A 118 -26.46 -3.58 15.22
C VAL A 118 -26.78 -3.11 16.65
N ASN A 119 -26.37 -3.88 17.64
CA ASN A 119 -26.50 -3.49 19.03
C ASN A 119 -25.57 -2.33 19.38
N ALA A 120 -24.29 -2.40 18.95
CA ALA A 120 -23.28 -1.41 19.27
C ALA A 120 -23.60 -0.01 18.74
N VAL A 121 -24.12 0.11 17.51
CA VAL A 121 -24.51 1.42 16.93
C VAL A 121 -25.74 2.04 17.61
N ASN A 122 -26.49 1.23 18.35
CA ASN A 122 -27.67 1.63 19.13
C ASN A 122 -27.39 1.79 20.64
N MET A 123 -26.10 1.86 21.00
CA MET A 123 -25.65 2.14 22.36
C MET A 123 -24.86 3.42 22.41
N ASP A 124 -25.06 4.21 23.44
CA ASP A 124 -24.20 5.31 23.84
C ASP A 124 -23.36 4.83 25.03
N ILE A 125 -22.04 5.00 24.92
CA ILE A 125 -21.10 4.56 25.95
C ILE A 125 -20.34 5.77 26.45
N TYR A 126 -20.24 5.91 27.76
CA TYR A 126 -19.45 6.93 28.43
C TYR A 126 -18.24 6.27 29.07
N VAL A 127 -17.06 6.79 28.75
CA VAL A 127 -15.79 6.23 29.23
C VAL A 127 -14.89 7.30 29.81
N LYS A 128 -14.07 6.88 30.77
CA LYS A 128 -12.93 7.62 31.29
C LYS A 128 -11.67 6.83 31.00
N ALA A 129 -10.55 7.49 30.73
CA ALA A 129 -9.30 6.81 30.40
C ALA A 129 -8.08 7.48 31.04
N VAL A 130 -7.25 6.68 31.74
CA VAL A 130 -5.90 7.04 32.12
C VAL A 130 -4.96 6.65 30.99
N THR A 131 -4.22 7.61 30.44
CA THR A 131 -3.35 7.39 29.28
C THR A 131 -1.88 7.44 29.68
N VAL A 132 -1.11 6.45 29.27
CA VAL A 132 0.35 6.35 29.45
C VAL A 132 1.02 6.35 28.09
N ASN A 133 1.72 7.45 27.77
CA ASN A 133 2.38 7.64 26.48
C ASN A 133 3.77 6.98 26.42
N HIS A 134 4.24 6.74 25.20
CA HIS A 134 5.60 6.28 24.91
C HIS A 134 6.25 7.14 23.81
N ARG A 135 7.50 6.89 23.45
CA ARG A 135 8.30 7.70 22.51
C ARG A 135 7.69 7.80 21.10
N PHE A 136 6.86 6.84 20.70
CA PHE A 136 6.17 6.83 19.41
C PHE A 136 4.66 7.13 19.53
N SER A 137 4.19 7.66 20.63
CA SER A 137 2.78 8.03 20.78
C SER A 137 2.41 9.18 19.86
N PHE A 138 1.22 9.09 19.26
CA PHE A 138 0.63 10.19 18.51
C PHE A 138 0.23 11.31 19.49
N GLY A 139 0.73 12.52 19.26
CA GLY A 139 0.47 13.67 20.13
C GLY A 139 1.65 13.97 21.05
N LYS A 140 1.44 13.88 22.38
CA LYS A 140 2.51 14.12 23.35
C LYS A 140 3.38 12.88 23.46
N THR A 141 4.67 13.00 23.14
CA THR A 141 5.65 11.94 23.27
C THR A 141 6.26 11.90 24.67
N ASN A 142 6.71 10.74 25.11
CA ASN A 142 7.46 10.51 26.31
C ASN A 142 8.70 9.66 25.96
N PRO A 143 9.88 9.89 26.53
CA PRO A 143 11.10 9.15 26.15
C PRO A 143 11.07 7.64 26.46
N ARG A 144 10.11 7.18 27.25
CA ARG A 144 10.01 5.74 27.58
C ARG A 144 9.66 4.87 26.37
N THR A 145 10.16 3.64 26.36
CA THR A 145 9.81 2.61 25.38
C THR A 145 8.35 2.17 25.50
N LYS A 146 7.83 1.48 24.50
CA LYS A 146 6.51 0.84 24.58
C LYS A 146 6.43 -0.12 25.78
N LYS A 147 7.47 -0.93 26.00
CA LYS A 147 7.55 -1.90 27.13
C LYS A 147 7.49 -1.22 28.50
N GLU A 148 8.21 -0.12 28.67
CA GLU A 148 8.16 0.67 29.90
C GLU A 148 6.81 1.34 30.11
N ALA A 149 6.18 1.82 29.03
CA ALA A 149 4.83 2.39 29.10
C ALA A 149 3.79 1.34 29.48
N LEU A 150 3.86 0.14 28.88
CA LEU A 150 2.99 -0.98 29.25
C LEU A 150 3.16 -1.35 30.72
N LYS A 151 4.40 -1.57 31.16
CA LYS A 151 4.67 -1.89 32.56
C LYS A 151 4.14 -0.82 33.53
N LYS A 152 4.28 0.46 33.19
CA LYS A 152 3.70 1.55 33.98
C LYS A 152 2.18 1.48 34.00
N ALA A 153 1.53 1.22 32.85
CA ALA A 153 0.08 1.07 32.77
C ALA A 153 -0.43 -0.13 33.58
N GLU A 154 0.28 -1.26 33.53
CA GLU A 154 -0.03 -2.46 34.32
C GLU A 154 0.08 -2.19 35.83
N VAL A 155 1.10 -1.46 36.29
CA VAL A 155 1.23 -1.07 37.70
C VAL A 155 0.03 -0.19 38.13
N ILE A 156 -0.34 0.79 37.33
CA ILE A 156 -1.50 1.66 37.64
C ILE A 156 -2.80 0.82 37.66
N TYR A 157 -2.99 -0.05 36.67
CA TYR A 157 -4.13 -0.94 36.58
C TYR A 157 -4.25 -1.85 37.82
N ASN A 158 -3.18 -2.49 38.25
CA ASN A 158 -3.19 -3.37 39.42
C ASN A 158 -3.50 -2.59 40.72
N ARG A 159 -3.01 -1.37 40.87
CA ARG A 159 -3.34 -0.50 42.03
C ARG A 159 -4.80 -0.05 42.04
N LEU A 160 -5.40 0.15 40.87
CA LEU A 160 -6.83 0.40 40.74
C LEU A 160 -7.66 -0.84 41.11
N LEU A 161 -7.24 -2.03 40.67
CA LEU A 161 -7.89 -3.31 41.01
C LEU A 161 -7.85 -3.62 42.51
N SER A 162 -6.71 -3.30 43.17
CA SER A 162 -6.55 -3.54 44.61
C SER A 162 -7.18 -2.44 45.49
N ASN A 163 -7.80 -1.42 44.90
CA ASN A 163 -8.30 -0.22 45.57
C ASN A 163 -7.25 0.57 46.36
N GLU A 164 -5.96 0.40 46.05
CA GLU A 164 -4.86 1.22 46.58
C GLU A 164 -4.83 2.63 45.96
N LEU A 165 -5.54 2.81 44.86
CA LEU A 165 -5.59 4.02 44.08
C LEU A 165 -7.03 4.21 43.59
N THR A 166 -7.58 5.40 43.77
CA THR A 166 -8.84 5.76 43.15
C THR A 166 -8.61 6.14 41.68
N TYR A 167 -9.66 6.09 40.89
CA TYR A 167 -9.56 6.49 39.48
C TYR A 167 -9.19 7.96 39.31
N GLU A 168 -9.78 8.83 40.13
CA GLU A 168 -9.52 10.28 40.15
C GLU A 168 -8.05 10.58 40.49
N GLU A 169 -7.48 9.89 41.44
CA GLU A 169 -6.05 9.97 41.74
C GLU A 169 -5.21 9.47 40.59
N ALA A 170 -5.54 8.30 40.04
CA ALA A 170 -4.84 7.73 38.89
C ALA A 170 -4.79 8.69 37.71
N LEU A 171 -5.90 9.32 37.43
CA LEU A 171 -6.01 10.28 36.35
C LEU A 171 -5.22 11.55 36.59
N SER A 172 -5.34 12.13 37.79
CA SER A 172 -4.66 13.35 38.16
C SER A 172 -3.13 13.18 38.14
N ILE A 173 -2.65 12.04 38.68
CA ILE A 173 -1.21 11.80 38.90
C ILE A 173 -0.55 11.21 37.65
N TYR A 174 -1.20 10.26 36.98
CA TYR A 174 -0.56 9.40 35.98
C TYR A 174 -1.01 9.66 34.56
N SER A 175 -2.20 10.21 34.30
CA SER A 175 -2.64 10.43 32.91
C SER A 175 -1.78 11.47 32.21
N GLU A 176 -1.28 11.10 31.06
CA GLU A 176 -0.43 11.95 30.21
C GLU A 176 -1.22 12.60 29.07
N SER A 177 -2.49 12.29 28.95
CA SER A 177 -3.40 12.95 28.00
C SER A 177 -3.80 14.34 28.47
N SER A 178 -3.55 15.37 27.65
CA SER A 178 -4.02 16.71 27.92
C SER A 178 -5.54 16.84 27.86
N VAL A 179 -6.20 16.07 27.01
CA VAL A 179 -7.65 16.11 26.84
C VAL A 179 -8.37 15.60 28.08
N SER A 180 -7.90 14.51 28.68
CA SER A 180 -8.46 13.95 29.91
C SER A 180 -8.40 14.92 31.08
N LYS A 181 -7.32 15.72 31.16
CA LYS A 181 -7.10 16.69 32.25
C LYS A 181 -7.97 17.93 32.15
N ILE A 182 -8.25 18.40 30.91
CA ILE A 182 -9.04 19.63 30.69
C ILE A 182 -10.53 19.42 30.87
N LYS A 183 -11.06 18.25 30.52
CA LYS A 183 -12.49 17.94 30.54
C LYS A 183 -12.97 17.20 31.79
N GLY A 184 -12.26 17.30 32.92
CA GLY A 184 -12.69 16.66 34.17
C GLY A 184 -12.75 15.15 34.07
N ASN A 185 -11.82 14.53 33.30
CA ASN A 185 -11.58 13.10 33.29
C ASN A 185 -12.47 12.27 32.34
N GLU A 186 -13.33 12.90 31.58
CA GLU A 186 -14.23 12.18 30.69
C GLU A 186 -13.72 12.24 29.24
N MET A 187 -13.54 11.06 28.62
CA MET A 187 -13.49 11.01 27.15
C MET A 187 -14.86 11.37 26.56
N GLY A 188 -15.88 11.38 27.40
CA GLY A 188 -17.26 11.69 27.04
C GLY A 188 -17.98 10.51 26.38
N GLN A 189 -19.05 10.85 25.70
CA GLN A 189 -19.87 9.92 24.94
C GLN A 189 -19.14 9.43 23.70
N LEU A 190 -19.03 8.11 23.55
CA LEU A 190 -18.45 7.46 22.38
C LEU A 190 -19.53 6.80 21.52
N TYR A 191 -19.34 6.93 20.21
CA TYR A 191 -20.15 6.21 19.22
C TYR A 191 -19.34 5.06 18.64
N TYR A 192 -19.98 3.93 18.39
CA TYR A 192 -19.31 2.82 17.74
C TYR A 192 -18.70 3.24 16.39
N GLY A 193 -17.43 2.98 16.20
CA GLY A 193 -16.65 3.37 15.01
C GLY A 193 -15.92 4.72 15.11
N LEU A 194 -16.03 5.43 16.24
CA LEU A 194 -15.25 6.66 16.46
C LEU A 194 -13.77 6.37 16.73
N MET A 195 -13.48 5.28 17.41
CA MET A 195 -12.14 4.84 17.79
C MET A 195 -11.70 3.66 16.91
N PRO A 196 -10.40 3.33 16.86
CA PRO A 196 -9.93 2.12 16.18
C PRO A 196 -10.71 0.87 16.63
N LYS A 197 -10.90 -0.08 15.72
CA LYS A 197 -11.76 -1.26 15.96
C LYS A 197 -11.44 -1.98 17.27
N LYS A 198 -10.15 -2.27 17.54
CA LYS A 198 -9.69 -2.91 18.78
C LYS A 198 -10.16 -2.18 20.04
N PHE A 199 -10.12 -0.84 20.03
CA PHE A 199 -10.59 -0.02 21.13
C PHE A 199 -12.12 -0.06 21.25
N ASN A 200 -12.85 0.08 20.13
CA ASN A 200 -14.31 0.00 20.12
C ASN A 200 -14.78 -1.35 20.64
N ASP A 201 -14.26 -2.45 20.09
CA ASP A 201 -14.68 -3.79 20.46
C ASP A 201 -14.45 -4.04 21.95
N ALA A 202 -13.28 -3.69 22.48
CA ALA A 202 -12.95 -3.83 23.88
C ALA A 202 -13.97 -3.10 24.78
N ILE A 203 -14.34 -1.85 24.45
CA ILE A 203 -15.29 -1.07 25.25
C ILE A 203 -16.72 -1.62 25.13
N TRP A 204 -17.15 -1.96 23.90
CA TRP A 204 -18.51 -2.41 23.68
C TRP A 204 -18.78 -3.81 24.23
N THR A 205 -17.77 -4.68 24.31
CA THR A 205 -17.86 -6.02 24.93
C THR A 205 -17.66 -6.01 26.45
N SER A 206 -16.98 -5.00 27.01
CA SER A 206 -16.73 -4.90 28.45
C SER A 206 -18.02 -4.72 29.24
N THR A 207 -18.03 -5.21 30.46
CA THR A 207 -19.03 -4.82 31.47
C THR A 207 -18.76 -3.39 31.96
N MET A 208 -19.74 -2.78 32.65
CA MET A 208 -19.47 -1.53 33.37
C MET A 208 -18.41 -1.79 34.44
N GLY A 209 -17.43 -0.90 34.54
CA GLY A 209 -16.28 -1.03 35.42
C GLY A 209 -14.95 -0.96 34.70
N TYR A 210 -13.99 -1.72 35.18
CA TYR A 210 -12.65 -1.69 34.63
C TYR A 210 -12.49 -2.58 33.39
N LEU A 211 -11.69 -2.12 32.43
CA LEU A 211 -11.18 -2.97 31.39
C LEU A 211 -10.09 -3.89 31.97
N HIS A 212 -10.03 -5.16 31.57
CA HIS A 212 -9.15 -6.15 32.21
C HIS A 212 -7.66 -5.89 32.00
N GLU A 213 -7.26 -5.26 30.90
CA GLU A 213 -5.87 -5.02 30.55
C GLU A 213 -5.68 -3.64 29.94
N PRO A 214 -4.51 -3.00 30.13
CA PRO A 214 -4.19 -1.77 29.45
C PRO A 214 -4.23 -1.95 27.92
N LEU A 215 -5.05 -1.14 27.27
CA LEU A 215 -5.29 -1.22 25.82
C LEU A 215 -4.32 -0.33 25.06
N GLU A 216 -3.56 -0.90 24.11
CA GLU A 216 -2.68 -0.13 23.22
C GLU A 216 -3.46 0.55 22.09
N THR A 217 -3.17 1.83 21.87
CA THR A 217 -3.59 2.61 20.70
C THR A 217 -2.40 3.42 20.17
N PRO A 218 -2.51 4.07 19.00
CA PRO A 218 -1.48 4.99 18.53
C PRO A 218 -1.16 6.16 19.49
N ILE A 219 -2.03 6.45 20.46
CA ILE A 219 -1.80 7.51 21.46
C ILE A 219 -0.96 7.01 22.63
N GLY A 220 -1.00 5.71 22.93
CA GLY A 220 -0.33 5.08 24.07
C GLY A 220 -1.17 3.96 24.66
N TYR A 221 -0.89 3.58 25.91
CA TYR A 221 -1.66 2.60 26.67
C TYR A 221 -2.76 3.29 27.46
N HIS A 222 -3.95 2.72 27.41
CA HIS A 222 -5.14 3.25 28.09
C HIS A 222 -5.66 2.27 29.11
N ILE A 223 -5.88 2.74 30.33
CA ILE A 223 -6.65 2.06 31.38
C ILE A 223 -8.03 2.70 31.36
N ILE A 224 -9.06 1.92 30.97
CA ILE A 224 -10.37 2.44 30.65
C ILE A 224 -11.39 1.97 31.67
N ILE A 225 -12.24 2.91 32.12
CA ILE A 225 -13.45 2.64 32.85
C ILE A 225 -14.64 2.94 31.95
N VAL A 226 -15.51 1.97 31.78
CA VAL A 226 -16.81 2.15 31.13
C VAL A 226 -17.82 2.57 32.22
N ASP A 227 -18.11 3.87 32.28
CA ASP A 227 -19.01 4.40 33.30
C ASP A 227 -20.46 3.99 33.06
N HIS A 228 -20.96 4.25 31.85
CA HIS A 228 -22.34 4.04 31.47
C HIS A 228 -22.48 3.44 30.09
N LYS A 229 -23.45 2.54 29.95
CA LYS A 229 -23.94 1.99 28.68
C LYS A 229 -25.43 2.24 28.59
N LEU A 230 -25.84 3.13 27.71
CA LEU A 230 -27.24 3.55 27.58
C LEU A 230 -27.76 3.16 26.19
N PRO A 231 -28.84 2.35 26.11
CA PRO A 231 -29.45 2.07 24.82
C PRO A 231 -30.13 3.34 24.26
N LYS A 232 -29.98 3.58 22.97
CA LYS A 232 -30.73 4.62 22.28
C LYS A 232 -32.20 4.26 22.19
N LEU A 233 -33.06 5.21 22.50
CA LEU A 233 -34.52 5.03 22.55
C LEU A 233 -35.23 5.91 21.54
N GLY A 234 -36.44 5.54 21.16
CA GLY A 234 -37.29 6.34 20.28
C GLY A 234 -36.65 6.65 18.93
N THR A 235 -36.67 7.92 18.52
CA THR A 235 -36.15 8.41 17.25
C THR A 235 -34.61 8.33 17.15
N ASP A 236 -33.90 8.20 18.26
CA ASP A 236 -32.43 8.08 18.27
C ASP A 236 -31.96 6.67 17.93
N ARG A 237 -32.86 5.69 18.04
CA ARG A 237 -32.62 4.31 17.68
C ARG A 237 -32.52 4.21 16.15
N ARG A 238 -31.39 3.69 15.64
CA ARG A 238 -31.16 3.48 14.22
C ARG A 238 -31.77 2.16 13.78
N GLU A 239 -32.61 2.21 12.75
CA GLU A 239 -32.96 1.02 12.01
C GLU A 239 -31.76 0.66 11.12
N VAL A 240 -31.30 -0.58 11.22
CA VAL A 240 -30.09 -1.06 10.53
C VAL A 240 -30.50 -2.05 9.44
N ASP A 241 -30.34 -1.62 8.21
CA ASP A 241 -30.38 -2.53 7.04
C ASP A 241 -29.16 -3.43 7.09
N ARG A 242 -29.37 -4.71 7.35
CA ARG A 242 -28.31 -5.72 7.53
C ARG A 242 -27.50 -5.94 6.24
N GLU A 243 -28.13 -5.99 5.07
CA GLU A 243 -27.44 -6.19 3.81
C GLU A 243 -26.55 -4.99 3.46
N LYS A 244 -27.07 -3.78 3.67
CA LYS A 244 -26.30 -2.55 3.51
C LYS A 244 -25.15 -2.51 4.52
N MET A 245 -25.37 -2.92 5.77
CA MET A 245 -24.33 -2.97 6.78
C MET A 245 -23.18 -3.91 6.36
N VAL A 246 -23.47 -5.12 5.88
CA VAL A 246 -22.44 -6.04 5.35
C VAL A 246 -21.62 -5.39 4.23
N LYS A 247 -22.28 -4.70 3.28
CA LYS A 247 -21.61 -3.98 2.20
C LYS A 247 -20.71 -2.85 2.73
N ASP A 248 -21.21 -2.11 3.74
CA ASP A 248 -20.46 -1.01 4.35
C ASP A 248 -19.24 -1.51 5.13
N LEU A 249 -19.36 -2.61 5.88
CA LEU A 249 -18.24 -3.25 6.58
C LEU A 249 -17.16 -3.74 5.62
N LYS A 250 -17.57 -4.37 4.52
CA LYS A 250 -16.67 -4.79 3.45
C LYS A 250 -15.99 -3.62 2.73
N LYS A 251 -16.51 -2.39 2.87
CA LYS A 251 -15.88 -1.14 2.38
C LYS A 251 -15.06 -0.41 3.43
N GLY A 252 -14.84 -1.00 4.59
CA GLY A 252 -13.98 -0.48 5.64
C GLY A 252 -14.68 0.26 6.76
N LYS A 253 -16.02 0.30 6.76
CA LYS A 253 -16.74 0.92 7.87
C LYS A 253 -16.40 0.23 9.20
N TYR A 254 -16.22 1.00 10.24
CA TYR A 254 -15.84 0.56 11.59
C TYR A 254 -14.49 -0.18 11.68
N GLY A 255 -13.58 0.02 10.71
CA GLY A 255 -12.23 -0.52 10.75
C GLY A 255 -12.09 -2.02 10.44
N TYR A 256 -13.14 -2.70 9.95
CA TYR A 256 -13.07 -4.14 9.69
C TYR A 256 -12.06 -4.51 8.60
N GLN A 257 -11.93 -3.71 7.55
CA GLN A 257 -10.89 -3.94 6.52
C GLN A 257 -9.48 -3.67 7.08
N GLU A 258 -9.36 -2.63 7.89
CA GLU A 258 -8.09 -2.24 8.50
C GLU A 258 -7.57 -3.34 9.42
N GLU A 259 -8.43 -3.94 10.26
CA GLU A 259 -8.06 -5.05 11.14
C GLU A 259 -7.57 -6.27 10.37
N ASN A 260 -8.28 -6.68 9.30
CA ASN A 260 -7.85 -7.78 8.45
C ASN A 260 -6.50 -7.49 7.78
N PHE A 261 -6.28 -6.25 7.36
CA PHE A 261 -5.01 -5.84 6.76
C PHE A 261 -3.89 -5.85 7.80
N ILE A 262 -4.13 -5.34 9.01
CA ILE A 262 -3.17 -5.39 10.12
C ILE A 262 -2.79 -6.85 10.42
N GLN A 263 -3.77 -7.75 10.57
CA GLN A 263 -3.51 -9.16 10.82
C GLN A 263 -2.70 -9.82 9.69
N PHE A 264 -2.98 -9.47 8.44
CA PHE A 264 -2.18 -9.96 7.31
C PHE A 264 -0.73 -9.47 7.39
N VAL A 265 -0.49 -8.21 7.73
CA VAL A 265 0.86 -7.65 7.91
C VAL A 265 1.58 -8.29 9.09
N GLU A 266 0.90 -8.52 10.23
CA GLU A 266 1.46 -9.24 11.38
C GLU A 266 1.91 -10.65 10.99
N ASN A 267 1.09 -11.39 10.26
CA ASN A 267 1.46 -12.72 9.73
C ASN A 267 2.68 -12.66 8.79
N LEU A 268 2.83 -11.59 8.00
CA LEU A 268 4.05 -11.38 7.21
C LEU A 268 5.27 -11.12 8.09
N TYR A 269 5.12 -10.32 9.14
CA TYR A 269 6.20 -10.04 10.09
C TYR A 269 6.68 -11.31 10.78
N GLU A 270 5.75 -12.19 11.18
CA GLU A 270 6.08 -13.51 11.72
C GLU A 270 6.76 -14.40 10.67
N LYS A 271 6.17 -14.50 9.47
CA LYS A 271 6.71 -15.35 8.38
C LYS A 271 8.13 -14.98 7.98
N TYR A 272 8.45 -13.70 7.97
CA TYR A 272 9.76 -13.20 7.53
C TYR A 272 10.68 -12.81 8.69
N ASP A 273 10.38 -13.26 9.92
CA ASP A 273 11.16 -13.00 11.14
C ASP A 273 11.58 -11.52 11.26
N VAL A 274 10.57 -10.64 11.22
CA VAL A 274 10.81 -9.19 11.31
C VAL A 274 10.95 -8.76 12.76
N SER A 275 12.07 -8.13 13.07
CA SER A 275 12.28 -7.48 14.36
C SER A 275 12.66 -6.00 14.18
N LEU A 276 11.91 -5.11 14.85
CA LEU A 276 12.17 -3.67 14.83
C LEU A 276 13.07 -3.28 16.02
N ASN A 277 14.15 -2.56 15.74
CA ASN A 277 15.00 -1.99 16.79
C ASN A 277 14.42 -0.64 17.26
N GLN A 278 13.57 -0.69 18.29
CA GLN A 278 12.86 0.50 18.77
C GLN A 278 13.79 1.58 19.33
N ASP A 279 14.95 1.21 19.84
CA ASP A 279 15.92 2.16 20.37
C ASP A 279 16.59 2.92 19.23
N GLU A 280 17.06 2.21 18.20
CA GLU A 280 17.67 2.84 17.03
C GLU A 280 16.66 3.65 16.20
N LEU A 281 15.41 3.21 16.10
CA LEU A 281 14.34 4.01 15.50
C LEU A 281 14.12 5.33 16.22
N TYR A 282 14.20 5.31 17.56
CA TYR A 282 14.09 6.53 18.35
C TYR A 282 15.32 7.42 18.20
N ASN A 283 16.52 6.85 18.26
CA ASN A 283 17.78 7.57 18.10
C ASN A 283 17.87 8.25 16.72
N ALA A 284 17.49 7.53 15.66
CA ALA A 284 17.45 8.09 14.31
C ALA A 284 16.45 9.26 14.21
N TRP A 285 15.26 9.13 14.79
CA TRP A 285 14.30 10.22 14.86
C TRP A 285 14.80 11.41 15.68
N ASP A 286 15.44 11.15 16.82
CA ASP A 286 15.96 12.20 17.71
C ASP A 286 17.10 12.97 17.05
N SER A 287 17.97 12.28 16.32
CA SER A 287 19.07 12.85 15.54
C SER A 287 18.56 13.83 14.47
N LEU A 288 17.41 13.54 13.82
CA LEU A 288 16.79 14.45 12.86
C LEU A 288 16.49 15.83 13.44
N LYS A 289 16.16 15.92 14.73
CA LYS A 289 15.84 17.19 15.40
C LYS A 289 17.07 18.08 15.59
N THR A 290 18.27 17.51 15.53
CA THR A 290 19.53 18.23 15.76
C THR A 290 20.15 18.78 14.47
N ILE A 291 19.59 18.43 13.29
CA ILE A 291 20.10 18.90 12.00
C ILE A 291 19.65 20.34 11.77
N ASP A 292 20.61 21.22 11.46
CA ASP A 292 20.34 22.62 11.15
C ASP A 292 19.36 22.79 9.98
N GLY A 293 18.39 23.68 10.15
CA GLY A 293 17.37 23.96 9.14
C GLY A 293 16.28 22.89 9.00
N ILE A 294 16.30 21.83 9.81
CA ILE A 294 15.17 20.90 9.92
C ILE A 294 14.17 21.43 10.94
N ASN A 295 12.99 21.79 10.44
CA ASN A 295 11.85 22.12 11.30
C ASN A 295 10.91 20.91 11.35
N THR A 296 11.01 20.12 12.41
CA THR A 296 10.14 18.94 12.59
C THR A 296 8.66 19.29 12.70
N MET A 297 8.30 20.53 13.05
CA MET A 297 6.89 20.95 13.10
C MET A 297 6.26 21.08 11.70
N SER A 298 7.04 21.51 10.71
CA SER A 298 6.59 21.56 9.29
C SER A 298 6.71 20.22 8.57
N GLY A 299 7.38 19.24 9.20
CA GLY A 299 7.65 17.92 8.63
C GLY A 299 8.97 17.87 7.84
N VAL A 300 9.57 16.69 7.85
CA VAL A 300 10.82 16.37 7.13
C VAL A 300 10.48 15.50 5.94
N SER A 301 10.84 15.92 4.73
CA SER A 301 10.68 15.09 3.55
C SER A 301 11.61 13.87 3.58
N ILE A 302 11.27 12.82 2.85
CA ILE A 302 12.08 11.58 2.82
C ILE A 302 13.50 11.88 2.34
N ASP A 303 13.67 12.74 1.34
CA ASP A 303 14.99 13.10 0.81
C ASP A 303 15.94 13.64 1.89
N ARG A 304 15.39 14.39 2.85
CA ARG A 304 16.16 14.94 3.98
C ARG A 304 16.45 13.91 5.08
N LEU A 305 15.78 12.75 5.08
CA LEU A 305 16.16 11.65 5.98
C LEU A 305 17.57 11.12 5.69
N ALA A 306 18.07 11.33 4.47
CA ALA A 306 19.43 10.97 4.10
C ALA A 306 20.51 11.84 4.77
N GLU A 307 20.14 12.96 5.38
CA GLU A 307 21.07 13.82 6.14
C GLU A 307 21.44 13.21 7.52
N VAL A 308 20.69 12.18 7.97
CA VAL A 308 21.01 11.42 9.18
C VAL A 308 21.97 10.27 8.84
N GLU A 309 22.63 9.70 9.82
CA GLU A 309 23.44 8.50 9.64
C GLU A 309 22.58 7.35 9.12
N THR A 310 22.79 7.02 7.83
CA THR A 310 21.97 6.04 7.10
C THR A 310 22.36 4.59 7.37
N SER A 311 23.46 4.36 8.10
CA SER A 311 23.96 3.03 8.50
C SER A 311 23.24 2.44 9.71
N ASN A 312 22.43 3.23 10.44
CA ASN A 312 21.69 2.76 11.63
C ASN A 312 20.77 1.60 11.28
N ILE A 313 20.90 0.49 12.00
CA ILE A 313 20.11 -0.74 11.82
C ILE A 313 18.76 -0.56 12.54
N LEU A 314 17.73 -0.26 11.77
CA LEU A 314 16.38 0.02 12.27
C LEU A 314 15.54 -1.23 12.47
N ALA A 315 15.85 -2.29 11.72
CA ALA A 315 15.14 -3.56 11.77
C ALA A 315 16.01 -4.71 11.28
N LYS A 316 15.50 -5.95 11.43
CA LYS A 316 16.01 -7.14 10.74
C LYS A 316 14.86 -7.85 10.05
N ILE A 317 15.14 -8.46 8.89
CA ILE A 317 14.23 -9.32 8.13
C ILE A 317 14.98 -10.61 7.80
N ASN A 318 14.52 -11.76 8.28
CA ASN A 318 15.23 -13.05 8.16
C ASN A 318 16.72 -12.94 8.58
N GLY A 319 17.01 -12.22 9.66
CA GLY A 319 18.35 -11.97 10.15
C GLY A 319 19.18 -10.93 9.37
N SER A 320 18.72 -10.44 8.22
CA SER A 320 19.39 -9.40 7.44
C SER A 320 19.12 -8.02 8.03
N ASP A 321 20.15 -7.19 8.12
CA ASP A 321 20.07 -5.84 8.65
C ASP A 321 19.34 -4.89 7.69
N ILE A 322 18.36 -4.17 8.20
CA ILE A 322 17.60 -3.13 7.50
C ILE A 322 18.01 -1.77 8.06
N THR A 323 18.75 -1.03 7.28
CA THR A 323 19.25 0.29 7.65
C THR A 323 18.31 1.42 7.22
N LEU A 324 18.52 2.63 7.75
CA LEU A 324 17.80 3.80 7.29
C LEU A 324 18.05 4.07 5.79
N GLY A 325 19.29 3.86 5.31
CA GLY A 325 19.63 3.96 3.89
C GLY A 325 18.84 2.99 3.02
N TRP A 326 18.68 1.74 3.48
CA TRP A 326 17.84 0.76 2.79
C TRP A 326 16.37 1.23 2.73
N ILE A 327 15.81 1.75 3.83
CA ILE A 327 14.43 2.27 3.87
C ILE A 327 14.25 3.40 2.84
N ILE A 328 15.18 4.37 2.81
CA ILE A 328 15.11 5.50 1.87
C ILE A 328 15.11 5.00 0.43
N ASN A 329 16.04 4.12 0.06
CA ASN A 329 16.11 3.53 -1.27
C ASN A 329 14.83 2.74 -1.61
N GLU A 330 14.29 1.99 -0.66
CA GLU A 330 13.07 1.20 -0.89
C GLU A 330 11.84 2.10 -1.12
N THR A 331 11.80 3.31 -0.52
CA THR A 331 10.69 4.25 -0.79
C THR A 331 10.59 4.67 -2.26
N GLU A 332 11.70 4.65 -3.01
CA GLU A 332 11.72 4.96 -4.44
C GLU A 332 10.91 3.97 -5.27
N ASN A 333 10.74 2.76 -4.78
CA ASN A 333 9.94 1.72 -5.43
C ASN A 333 8.42 1.96 -5.31
N TYR A 334 7.98 3.00 -4.58
CA TYR A 334 6.57 3.28 -4.34
C TYR A 334 6.23 4.75 -4.58
N SER A 335 5.28 5.02 -5.45
CA SER A 335 4.83 6.39 -5.76
C SER A 335 4.13 7.11 -4.59
N PHE A 336 3.73 6.35 -3.56
CA PHE A 336 3.03 6.87 -2.40
C PHE A 336 3.91 7.79 -1.54
N TYR A 337 5.21 7.56 -1.51
CA TYR A 337 6.14 8.28 -0.62
C TYR A 337 6.67 9.61 -1.18
N ASN A 338 6.43 9.92 -2.46
CA ASN A 338 7.00 11.10 -3.12
C ASN A 338 6.69 12.45 -2.43
N ASN A 339 5.61 12.52 -1.63
CA ASN A 339 5.17 13.75 -0.96
C ASN A 339 4.92 13.54 0.54
N ILE A 340 5.46 12.47 1.13
CA ILE A 340 5.31 12.23 2.56
C ILE A 340 6.35 13.05 3.32
N SER A 341 5.90 13.70 4.38
CA SER A 341 6.75 14.31 5.37
C SER A 341 6.52 13.71 6.75
N VAL A 342 7.59 13.54 7.51
CA VAL A 342 7.57 13.05 8.88
C VAL A 342 7.73 14.23 9.83
N ASN A 343 6.77 14.43 10.73
CA ASN A 343 6.78 15.54 11.68
C ASN A 343 6.80 15.10 13.15
N LYS A 344 6.68 13.81 13.41
CA LYS A 344 6.67 13.23 14.76
C LYS A 344 7.33 11.84 14.76
N GLY A 345 7.84 11.41 15.91
CA GLY A 345 8.36 10.06 16.07
C GLY A 345 7.36 8.97 15.67
N PHE A 346 6.06 9.18 15.93
CA PHE A 346 5.00 8.28 15.45
C PHE A 346 4.95 8.18 13.92
N SER A 347 4.99 9.30 13.20
CA SER A 347 4.97 9.29 11.74
C SER A 347 6.25 8.70 11.14
N PHE A 348 7.39 8.89 11.79
CA PHE A 348 8.64 8.22 11.41
C PHE A 348 8.56 6.71 11.61
N TYR A 349 8.15 6.25 12.79
CA TYR A 349 7.93 4.83 13.05
C TYR A 349 6.94 4.19 12.06
N LYS A 350 5.83 4.89 11.80
CA LYS A 350 4.82 4.43 10.84
C LYS A 350 5.37 4.33 9.42
N LEU A 351 6.18 5.29 8.99
CA LEU A 351 6.85 5.24 7.68
C LEU A 351 7.71 3.98 7.55
N ILE A 352 8.59 3.74 8.53
CA ILE A 352 9.49 2.58 8.51
C ILE A 352 8.69 1.26 8.46
N SER A 353 7.67 1.15 9.32
CA SER A 353 6.82 -0.05 9.37
C SER A 353 6.03 -0.25 8.07
N ASP A 354 5.53 0.83 7.45
CA ASP A 354 4.77 0.75 6.19
C ASP A 354 5.68 0.37 5.01
N VAL A 355 6.92 0.90 4.94
CA VAL A 355 7.90 0.51 3.91
C VAL A 355 8.22 -0.97 4.01
N ILE A 356 8.51 -1.46 5.22
CA ILE A 356 8.78 -2.89 5.46
C ILE A 356 7.57 -3.74 5.06
N ALA A 357 6.37 -3.37 5.51
CA ALA A 357 5.16 -4.11 5.17
C ALA A 357 4.94 -4.22 3.65
N ARG A 358 5.12 -3.13 2.90
CA ARG A 358 4.98 -3.13 1.43
C ARG A 358 6.05 -3.97 0.73
N TYR A 359 7.28 -3.90 1.20
CA TYR A 359 8.34 -4.78 0.73
C TYR A 359 7.96 -6.25 0.94
N LEU A 360 7.52 -6.62 2.15
CA LEU A 360 7.10 -7.99 2.46
C LEU A 360 5.88 -8.44 1.65
N MET A 361 4.94 -7.54 1.36
CA MET A 361 3.82 -7.83 0.46
C MET A 361 4.32 -8.16 -0.95
N SER A 362 5.31 -7.45 -1.44
CA SER A 362 5.91 -7.70 -2.75
C SER A 362 6.67 -9.03 -2.79
N GLU A 363 7.38 -9.39 -1.70
CA GLU A 363 8.02 -10.70 -1.55
C GLU A 363 6.98 -11.82 -1.45
N TRP A 364 5.95 -11.65 -0.63
CA TRP A 364 4.86 -12.61 -0.50
C TRP A 364 4.17 -12.87 -1.86
N TYR A 365 3.98 -11.83 -2.66
CA TYR A 365 3.41 -11.98 -4.01
C TYR A 365 4.24 -12.90 -4.90
N LYS A 366 5.58 -12.89 -4.82
CA LYS A 366 6.46 -13.74 -5.64
C LYS A 366 6.13 -15.23 -5.48
N ASP A 367 5.84 -15.64 -4.23
CA ASP A 367 5.49 -17.02 -3.89
C ASP A 367 4.01 -17.34 -4.21
N ASN A 368 3.16 -16.32 -4.30
CA ASN A 368 1.71 -16.44 -4.38
C ASN A 368 1.10 -15.95 -5.71
N LYS A 369 1.90 -15.86 -6.78
CA LYS A 369 1.45 -15.40 -8.11
C LYS A 369 0.21 -16.12 -8.63
N LYS A 370 0.07 -17.41 -8.30
CA LYS A 370 -1.06 -18.23 -8.73
C LYS A 370 -2.42 -17.73 -8.22
N ILE A 371 -2.43 -16.97 -7.12
CA ILE A 371 -3.65 -16.32 -6.59
C ILE A 371 -4.13 -15.21 -7.53
N PHE A 372 -3.23 -14.66 -8.35
CA PHE A 372 -3.46 -13.51 -9.21
C PHE A 372 -3.08 -13.82 -10.67
N PRO A 373 -3.77 -14.76 -11.34
CA PRO A 373 -3.32 -15.31 -12.64
C PRO A 373 -3.14 -14.23 -13.72
N ASP A 374 -3.99 -13.19 -13.74
CA ASP A 374 -3.96 -12.14 -14.76
C ASP A 374 -3.14 -10.90 -14.37
N LEU A 375 -2.56 -10.88 -13.16
CA LEU A 375 -1.92 -9.66 -12.64
C LEU A 375 -0.66 -9.32 -13.41
N GLU A 376 0.20 -10.30 -13.73
CA GLU A 376 1.44 -10.06 -14.50
C GLU A 376 1.11 -9.51 -15.90
N LYS A 377 0.09 -10.05 -16.57
CA LYS A 377 -0.37 -9.54 -17.86
C LYS A 377 -0.89 -8.11 -17.73
N THR A 378 -1.68 -7.84 -16.68
CA THR A 378 -2.17 -6.50 -16.36
C THR A 378 -1.04 -5.51 -16.09
N ILE A 379 0.01 -5.93 -15.37
CA ILE A 379 1.19 -5.10 -15.10
C ILE A 379 1.88 -4.75 -16.42
N LYS A 380 2.19 -5.74 -17.24
CA LYS A 380 2.82 -5.52 -18.57
C LYS A 380 2.00 -4.56 -19.43
N TYR A 381 0.70 -4.80 -19.56
CA TYR A 381 -0.22 -3.93 -20.31
C TYR A 381 -0.19 -2.47 -19.82
N LYS A 382 -0.30 -2.28 -18.50
CA LYS A 382 -0.30 -0.92 -17.93
C LYS A 382 1.07 -0.25 -18.00
N SER A 383 2.16 -1.02 -17.93
CA SER A 383 3.52 -0.51 -18.11
C SER A 383 3.68 0.13 -19.49
N ILE A 384 3.22 -0.53 -20.56
CA ILE A 384 3.27 0.01 -21.92
C ILE A 384 2.64 1.40 -21.97
N HIS A 385 1.47 1.57 -21.38
CA HIS A 385 0.78 2.86 -21.43
C HIS A 385 1.40 3.91 -20.51
N LYS A 386 1.66 3.54 -19.27
CA LYS A 386 2.09 4.50 -18.22
C LYS A 386 3.52 4.99 -18.44
N ILE A 387 4.43 4.09 -18.76
CA ILE A 387 5.85 4.43 -18.89
C ILE A 387 6.06 5.28 -20.14
N ASN A 388 5.45 4.90 -21.27
CA ASN A 388 5.48 5.75 -22.46
C ASN A 388 4.92 7.15 -22.16
N THR A 389 3.79 7.24 -21.46
CA THR A 389 3.24 8.55 -21.10
C THR A 389 4.23 9.36 -20.27
N LEU A 390 4.82 8.78 -19.26
CA LEU A 390 5.79 9.47 -18.39
C LEU A 390 7.04 9.93 -19.17
N TYR A 391 7.58 9.06 -20.03
CA TYR A 391 8.75 9.40 -20.85
C TYR A 391 8.44 10.53 -21.83
N PHE A 392 7.39 10.39 -22.64
CA PHE A 392 7.05 11.40 -23.65
C PHE A 392 6.53 12.71 -23.02
N ASP A 393 5.93 12.69 -21.85
CA ASP A 393 5.62 13.89 -21.05
C ASP A 393 6.89 14.62 -20.63
N LYS A 394 7.91 13.88 -20.21
CA LYS A 394 9.21 14.43 -19.83
C LYS A 394 9.92 15.01 -21.06
N MET A 395 9.95 14.27 -22.17
CA MET A 395 10.54 14.74 -23.42
C MET A 395 9.84 15.99 -23.98
N GLN A 396 8.53 16.09 -23.85
CA GLN A 396 7.79 17.29 -24.26
C GLN A 396 8.15 18.51 -23.41
N LYS A 397 8.34 18.32 -22.08
CA LYS A 397 8.80 19.41 -21.21
C LYS A 397 10.19 19.93 -21.59
N LEU A 398 11.06 19.04 -22.07
CA LEU A 398 12.39 19.40 -22.57
C LEU A 398 12.35 20.03 -23.98
N ASN A 399 11.28 19.80 -24.73
CA ASN A 399 11.06 20.28 -26.10
C ASN A 399 9.67 20.93 -26.22
N PRO A 400 9.43 22.09 -25.62
CA PRO A 400 8.09 22.67 -25.50
C PRO A 400 7.43 23.03 -26.84
N ASP A 401 8.21 23.24 -27.88
CA ASP A 401 7.76 23.59 -29.23
C ASP A 401 7.25 22.36 -30.01
N LEU A 402 7.43 21.15 -29.50
CA LEU A 402 7.01 19.91 -30.14
C LEU A 402 5.83 19.26 -29.43
N THR A 403 4.90 18.71 -30.21
CA THR A 403 3.84 17.85 -29.63
C THR A 403 4.40 16.47 -29.24
N LYS A 404 3.74 15.81 -28.31
CA LYS A 404 4.10 14.42 -27.91
C LYS A 404 4.08 13.47 -29.12
N GLU A 405 3.17 13.66 -30.04
CA GLU A 405 3.06 12.84 -31.25
C GLU A 405 4.28 13.01 -32.15
N ILE A 406 4.73 14.25 -32.38
CA ILE A 406 5.93 14.52 -33.16
C ILE A 406 7.15 13.90 -32.49
N ILE A 407 7.29 14.05 -31.17
CA ILE A 407 8.40 13.48 -30.41
C ILE A 407 8.39 11.94 -30.52
N MET A 408 7.23 11.32 -30.33
CA MET A 408 7.10 9.87 -30.45
C MET A 408 7.41 9.39 -31.88
N ASN A 409 6.93 10.07 -32.91
CA ASN A 409 7.19 9.69 -34.30
C ASN A 409 8.69 9.82 -34.65
N ARG A 410 9.39 10.86 -34.18
CA ARG A 410 10.84 10.99 -34.32
C ARG A 410 11.57 9.85 -33.60
N PHE A 411 11.23 9.59 -32.36
CA PHE A 411 11.80 8.50 -31.58
C PHE A 411 11.64 7.15 -32.27
N MET A 412 10.45 6.86 -32.82
CA MET A 412 10.18 5.62 -33.54
C MET A 412 11.01 5.53 -34.84
N LEU A 413 11.15 6.63 -35.56
CA LEU A 413 11.95 6.68 -36.79
C LEU A 413 13.43 6.48 -36.51
N GLU A 414 13.98 7.17 -35.51
CA GLU A 414 15.38 7.06 -35.10
C GLU A 414 15.74 5.65 -34.62
N LYS A 415 14.78 4.93 -34.04
CA LYS A 415 14.95 3.55 -33.56
C LYS A 415 14.49 2.49 -34.60
N GLY A 416 14.38 2.87 -35.86
CA GLY A 416 14.10 1.93 -36.96
C GLY A 416 12.80 1.15 -36.85
N VAL A 417 11.74 1.74 -36.23
CA VAL A 417 10.47 1.04 -36.06
C VAL A 417 9.63 1.09 -37.31
N VAL A 418 9.31 -0.08 -37.84
CA VAL A 418 8.42 -0.24 -39.01
C VAL A 418 7.19 -1.06 -38.61
N ILE A 419 5.99 -0.52 -38.85
CA ILE A 419 4.73 -1.23 -38.59
C ILE A 419 4.25 -1.85 -39.91
N ASN A 420 3.86 -3.11 -39.86
CA ASN A 420 3.25 -3.78 -41.00
C ASN A 420 1.82 -3.28 -41.22
N SER A 421 1.70 -2.17 -41.96
CA SER A 421 0.42 -1.51 -42.22
C SER A 421 -0.55 -2.34 -43.06
N GLU A 422 -0.05 -3.32 -43.84
CA GLU A 422 -0.89 -4.20 -44.66
C GLU A 422 -1.84 -5.06 -43.82
N LEU A 423 -1.41 -5.46 -42.61
CA LEU A 423 -2.25 -6.23 -41.70
C LEU A 423 -3.44 -5.44 -41.12
N PHE A 424 -3.45 -4.12 -41.34
CA PHE A 424 -4.43 -3.19 -40.79
C PHE A 424 -5.01 -2.28 -41.90
N ALA A 425 -4.80 -2.64 -43.17
CA ALA A 425 -5.52 -2.01 -44.27
C ALA A 425 -7.00 -2.41 -44.14
N GLU A 426 -7.89 -1.46 -44.35
CA GLU A 426 -9.31 -1.76 -44.44
C GLU A 426 -9.50 -2.63 -45.69
N ASP A 427 -10.21 -3.75 -45.50
CA ASP A 427 -10.74 -4.48 -46.67
C ASP A 427 -11.76 -3.52 -47.32
N PHE A 428 -11.38 -2.96 -48.47
CA PHE A 428 -12.24 -2.15 -49.30
C PHE A 428 -13.37 -2.99 -49.93
#